data_0578152ddb6619baf17584065746b1f4
#
_entry.id   0578152ddb6619baf17584065746b1f4
#
_cell.length_a   1.000
_cell.length_b   1.000
_cell.length_c   1.000
_cell.angle_alpha   90.00
_cell.angle_beta   90.00
_cell.angle_gamma   90.00
#
_symmetry.space_group_name_H-M   'P 1'
#
loop_
_entity.id
_entity.type
_entity.pdbx_description
1 polymer ?
#
loop_
_entity_poly.entity_id
_entity_poly.type
_entity_poly.pdbx_seq_one_letter_code
_entity_poly.pdbx_strand_id
1 'polypeptide(L)'
;SSNLAYDRDVFLSVGGVDPWFATAEDIDLNLRAVAAGHRILYKPDAIVYHRTRRSAYDFVRQAFWNGAGRKQLTLKHGGLWTRYRPVEMFRQQATFWSMVRLGAALMGYVGYKMFGRLREASR
;
A
#
# COMPACT_ATOMS: atom_id res chain seq x y z
N SER A 1 4.86 1.24 -6.71
CA SER A 1 4.15 2.24 -7.51
C SER A 1 4.46 2.09 -8.99
N SER A 2 3.48 2.29 -9.85
CA SER A 2 3.67 2.14 -11.30
C SER A 2 3.64 3.47 -12.06
N ASN A 3 3.21 4.56 -11.44
CA ASN A 3 3.14 5.87 -12.10
C ASN A 3 3.16 7.00 -11.07
N LEU A 4 4.34 7.27 -10.52
CA LEU A 4 4.59 8.35 -9.56
C LEU A 4 5.89 9.06 -9.91
N ALA A 5 5.88 10.38 -9.85
CA ALA A 5 7.06 11.23 -9.96
C ALA A 5 7.09 12.21 -8.79
N TYR A 6 8.27 12.51 -8.30
CA TYR A 6 8.51 13.47 -7.23
C TYR A 6 9.53 14.50 -7.68
N ASP A 7 9.37 15.71 -7.21
CA ASP A 7 10.45 16.65 -7.17
C ASP A 7 11.58 16.08 -6.30
N ARG A 8 12.83 16.20 -6.76
CA ARG A 8 13.99 15.59 -6.10
C ARG A 8 14.19 16.13 -4.69
N ASP A 9 14.04 17.43 -4.52
CA ASP A 9 14.31 18.08 -3.23
C ASP A 9 13.19 17.76 -2.23
N VAL A 10 11.94 17.70 -2.70
CA VAL A 10 10.82 17.20 -1.90
C VAL A 10 11.04 15.75 -1.48
N PHE A 11 11.44 14.88 -2.41
CA PHE A 11 11.71 13.47 -2.10
C PHE A 11 12.79 13.32 -1.02
N LEU A 12 13.88 14.07 -1.13
CA LEU A 12 14.98 14.04 -0.16
C LEU A 12 14.57 14.65 1.19
N SER A 13 13.84 15.77 1.18
CA SER A 13 13.43 16.47 2.41
C SER A 13 12.51 15.61 3.30
N VAL A 14 11.68 14.76 2.70
CA VAL A 14 10.81 13.84 3.45
C VAL A 14 11.48 12.49 3.76
N GLY A 15 12.78 12.35 3.47
CA GLY A 15 13.58 11.16 3.80
C GLY A 15 13.45 10.00 2.82
N GLY A 16 12.94 10.22 1.59
CA GLY A 16 12.86 9.19 0.56
C GLY A 16 11.95 8.01 0.92
N VAL A 17 12.19 6.87 0.28
CA VAL A 17 11.47 5.62 0.55
C VAL A 17 11.92 5.00 1.86
N ASP A 18 10.98 4.62 2.72
CA ASP A 18 11.28 3.93 3.98
C ASP A 18 11.45 2.42 3.73
N PRO A 19 12.66 1.85 3.93
CA PRO A 19 12.95 0.45 3.68
C PRO A 19 12.25 -0.52 4.66
N TRP A 20 11.61 0.00 5.70
CA TRP A 20 10.79 -0.81 6.62
C TRP A 20 9.57 -1.41 5.93
N PHE A 21 9.07 -0.77 4.89
CA PHE A 21 7.91 -1.25 4.15
C PHE A 21 8.26 -2.40 3.21
N ALA A 22 7.51 -3.50 3.29
CA ALA A 22 7.57 -4.58 2.30
C ALA A 22 6.78 -4.23 1.02
N THR A 23 5.71 -3.46 1.18
CA THR A 23 4.88 -2.87 0.12
C THR A 23 4.20 -1.62 0.68
N ALA A 24 3.57 -0.80 -0.19
CA ALA A 24 2.93 0.46 0.17
C ALA A 24 3.91 1.56 0.64
N GLU A 25 5.18 1.43 0.29
CA GLU A 25 6.22 2.43 0.48
C GLU A 25 5.89 3.76 -0.20
N ASP A 26 5.20 3.68 -1.34
CA ASP A 26 4.71 4.82 -2.11
C ASP A 26 3.58 5.57 -1.38
N ILE A 27 2.68 4.85 -0.73
CA ILE A 27 1.61 5.46 0.07
C ILE A 27 2.21 6.15 1.30
N ASP A 28 3.17 5.52 1.98
CA ASP A 28 3.89 6.12 3.10
C ASP A 28 4.58 7.42 2.70
N LEU A 29 5.30 7.40 1.58
CA LEU A 29 5.99 8.57 1.04
C LEU A 29 5.01 9.70 0.71
N ASN A 30 3.89 9.39 0.06
CA ASN A 30 2.83 10.35 -0.22
C ASN A 30 2.25 10.98 1.06
N LEU A 31 2.00 10.17 2.09
CA LEU A 31 1.48 10.66 3.37
C LEU A 31 2.48 11.61 4.05
N ARG A 32 3.77 11.28 4.02
CA ARG A 32 4.83 12.16 4.57
C ARG A 32 4.97 13.46 3.77
N ALA A 33 4.91 13.39 2.45
CA ALA A 33 4.95 14.60 1.61
C ALA A 33 3.75 15.52 1.88
N VAL A 34 2.54 14.97 1.98
CA VAL A 34 1.34 15.76 2.31
C VAL A 34 1.41 16.32 3.73
N ALA A 35 1.91 15.56 4.70
CA ALA A 35 2.11 16.04 6.07
C ALA A 35 3.15 17.17 6.16
N ALA A 36 4.13 17.18 5.25
CA ALA A 36 5.11 18.27 5.11
C ALA A 36 4.57 19.51 4.33
N GLY A 37 3.28 19.51 3.95
CA GLY A 37 2.63 20.62 3.26
C GLY A 37 2.71 20.59 1.73
N HIS A 38 3.27 19.52 1.15
CA HIS A 38 3.30 19.37 -0.31
C HIS A 38 1.98 18.83 -0.86
N ARG A 39 1.69 19.15 -2.13
CA ARG A 39 0.46 18.72 -2.80
C ARG A 39 0.75 17.61 -3.80
N ILE A 40 -0.13 16.63 -3.84
CA ILE A 40 -0.14 15.61 -4.88
C ILE A 40 -0.98 16.12 -6.05
N LEU A 41 -0.39 16.18 -7.24
CA LEU A 41 -1.05 16.59 -8.47
C LEU A 41 -1.40 15.38 -9.31
N TYR A 42 -2.65 15.27 -9.72
CA TYR A 42 -3.07 14.29 -10.70
C TYR A 42 -2.83 14.83 -12.11
N LYS A 43 -2.12 14.06 -12.94
CA LYS A 43 -1.84 14.38 -14.34
C LYS A 43 -2.48 13.33 -15.24
N PRO A 44 -3.67 13.60 -15.81
CA PRO A 44 -4.40 12.62 -16.62
C PRO A 44 -3.63 12.19 -17.89
N ASP A 45 -2.80 13.08 -18.42
CA ASP A 45 -2.00 12.81 -19.63
C ASP A 45 -0.76 11.94 -19.35
N ALA A 46 -0.40 11.71 -18.09
CA ALA A 46 0.70 10.84 -17.71
C ALA A 46 0.26 9.38 -17.74
N ILE A 47 0.20 8.80 -18.93
CA ILE A 47 -0.29 7.44 -19.14
C ILE A 47 0.89 6.45 -19.11
N VAL A 48 0.75 5.39 -18.31
CA VAL A 48 1.69 4.28 -18.23
C VAL A 48 0.98 2.97 -18.53
N TYR A 49 1.48 2.21 -19.50
CA TYR A 49 0.99 0.88 -19.78
C TYR A 49 1.62 -0.13 -18.83
N HIS A 50 0.81 -0.71 -17.96
CA HIS A 50 1.26 -1.68 -16.98
C HIS A 50 0.91 -3.10 -17.41
N ARG A 51 1.93 -3.97 -17.55
CA ARG A 51 1.70 -5.39 -17.83
C ARG A 51 1.18 -6.09 -16.56
N THR A 52 -0.05 -6.57 -16.61
CA THR A 52 -0.65 -7.32 -15.50
C THR A 52 0.04 -8.67 -15.28
N ARG A 53 0.00 -9.16 -14.07
CA ARG A 53 0.52 -10.49 -13.71
C ARG A 53 -0.36 -11.57 -14.34
N ARG A 54 0.27 -12.62 -14.88
CA ARG A 54 -0.44 -13.70 -15.59
C ARG A 54 -0.80 -14.89 -14.69
N SER A 55 -0.23 -14.97 -13.48
CA SER A 55 -0.40 -16.11 -12.58
C SER A 55 -1.36 -15.78 -11.45
N ALA A 56 -2.30 -16.71 -11.16
CA ALA A 56 -3.17 -16.64 -9.98
C ALA A 56 -2.36 -16.66 -8.67
N TYR A 57 -1.25 -17.39 -8.65
CA TYR A 57 -0.33 -17.41 -7.51
C TYR A 57 0.25 -16.02 -7.23
N ASP A 58 0.76 -15.33 -8.26
CA ASP A 58 1.31 -13.98 -8.10
C ASP A 58 0.24 -12.97 -7.67
N PHE A 59 -0.99 -13.15 -8.14
CA PHE A 59 -2.12 -12.32 -7.72
C PHE A 59 -2.41 -12.47 -6.22
N VAL A 60 -2.51 -13.71 -5.73
CA VAL A 60 -2.77 -14.00 -4.31
C VAL A 60 -1.60 -13.53 -3.44
N ARG A 61 -0.37 -13.83 -3.86
CA ARG A 61 0.85 -13.39 -3.17
C ARG A 61 0.92 -11.86 -3.04
N GLN A 62 0.60 -11.14 -4.12
CA GLN A 62 0.55 -9.68 -4.08
C GLN A 62 -0.55 -9.17 -3.15
N ALA A 63 -1.73 -9.80 -3.16
CA ALA A 63 -2.82 -9.42 -2.27
C ALA A 63 -2.42 -9.59 -0.79
N PHE A 64 -1.76 -10.69 -0.46
CA PHE A 64 -1.21 -10.93 0.87
C PHE A 64 -0.23 -9.83 1.31
N TRP A 65 0.78 -9.53 0.48
CA TRP A 65 1.75 -8.49 0.80
C TRP A 65 1.13 -7.10 0.88
N ASN A 66 0.13 -6.80 0.04
CA ASN A 66 -0.64 -5.56 0.15
C ASN A 66 -1.37 -5.46 1.49
N GLY A 67 -1.87 -6.57 2.02
CA GLY A 67 -2.46 -6.62 3.36
C GLY A 67 -1.43 -6.32 4.46
N ALA A 68 -0.26 -6.95 4.39
CA ALA A 68 0.87 -6.70 5.29
C ALA A 68 1.32 -5.23 5.26
N GLY A 69 1.51 -4.65 4.06
CA GLY A 69 1.88 -3.23 3.90
C GLY A 69 0.82 -2.28 4.45
N ARG A 70 -0.48 -2.60 4.31
CA ARG A 70 -1.56 -1.83 4.95
C ARG A 70 -1.49 -1.89 6.47
N LYS A 71 -1.09 -3.02 7.05
CA LYS A 71 -0.85 -3.10 8.49
C LYS A 71 0.32 -2.22 8.91
N GLN A 72 1.42 -2.24 8.15
CA GLN A 72 2.57 -1.37 8.40
C GLN A 72 2.15 0.12 8.36
N LEU A 73 1.39 0.53 7.33
CA LEU A 73 0.85 1.90 7.25
C LEU A 73 0.00 2.27 8.47
N THR A 74 -0.87 1.35 8.92
CA THR A 74 -1.71 1.59 10.10
C THR A 74 -0.88 1.75 11.36
N LEU A 75 0.19 0.98 11.52
CA LEU A 75 1.10 1.08 12.67
C LEU A 75 1.86 2.41 12.68
N LYS A 76 2.31 2.87 11.51
CA LYS A 76 3.10 4.11 11.39
C LYS A 76 2.26 5.38 11.44
N HIS A 77 1.11 5.39 10.75
CA HIS A 77 0.29 6.59 10.54
C HIS A 77 -1.04 6.60 11.32
N GLY A 78 -1.33 5.54 12.08
CA GLY A 78 -2.60 5.44 12.82
C GLY A 78 -3.82 5.28 11.91
N GLY A 79 -5.00 5.59 12.40
CA GLY A 79 -6.35 5.35 11.88
C GLY A 79 -6.68 5.59 10.40
N LEU A 80 -5.86 5.09 9.47
CA LEU A 80 -6.12 5.18 8.01
C LEU A 80 -7.42 4.46 7.59
N TRP A 81 -7.92 3.55 8.42
CA TRP A 81 -9.14 2.79 8.15
C TRP A 81 -10.41 3.65 8.08
N THR A 82 -10.45 4.76 8.79
CA THR A 82 -11.60 5.68 8.80
C THR A 82 -11.79 6.42 7.48
N ARG A 83 -10.75 6.50 6.66
CA ARG A 83 -10.76 7.15 5.33
C ARG A 83 -11.06 6.18 4.18
N TYR A 84 -10.94 4.88 4.42
CA TYR A 84 -11.27 3.85 3.43
C TYR A 84 -12.70 3.36 3.65
N ARG A 85 -13.52 3.41 2.61
CA ARG A 85 -14.85 2.79 2.59
C ARG A 85 -14.78 1.42 1.90
N PRO A 86 -14.26 0.38 2.59
CA PRO A 86 -14.04 -0.92 1.97
C PRO A 86 -15.34 -1.56 1.48
N VAL A 87 -16.45 -1.26 2.14
CA VAL A 87 -17.78 -1.79 1.79
C VAL A 87 -18.27 -1.23 0.45
N GLU A 88 -18.05 0.05 0.17
CA GLU A 88 -18.42 0.65 -1.13
C GLU A 88 -17.57 0.13 -2.27
N MET A 89 -16.25 -0.02 -2.04
CA MET A 89 -15.35 -0.62 -3.02
C MET A 89 -15.72 -2.07 -3.34
N PHE A 90 -16.17 -2.83 -2.33
CA PHE A 90 -16.59 -4.22 -2.50
C PHE A 90 -17.92 -4.34 -3.27
N ARG A 91 -18.88 -3.44 -2.99
CA ARG A 91 -20.19 -3.47 -3.61
C ARG A 91 -20.18 -3.19 -5.12
N GLN A 92 -19.20 -2.42 -5.60
CA GLN A 92 -19.07 -2.07 -7.02
C GLN A 92 -18.40 -3.15 -7.88
N GLN A 93 -17.65 -4.09 -7.29
CA GLN A 93 -16.90 -5.10 -8.02
C GLN A 93 -16.87 -6.47 -7.29
N ALA A 94 -18.03 -6.93 -6.81
CA ALA A 94 -18.13 -8.24 -6.14
C ALA A 94 -17.97 -9.40 -7.14
N THR A 95 -16.73 -9.79 -7.40
CA THR A 95 -16.38 -10.97 -8.20
C THR A 95 -15.70 -12.02 -7.33
N PHE A 96 -15.67 -13.28 -7.77
CA PHE A 96 -14.92 -14.36 -7.09
C PHE A 96 -13.47 -13.92 -6.81
N TRP A 97 -12.80 -13.34 -7.77
CA TRP A 97 -11.41 -12.88 -7.62
C TRP A 97 -11.25 -11.72 -6.63
N SER A 98 -12.24 -10.86 -6.48
CA SER A 98 -12.22 -9.81 -5.45
C SER A 98 -12.34 -10.39 -4.04
N MET A 99 -13.09 -11.47 -3.86
CA MET A 99 -13.21 -12.20 -2.58
C MET A 99 -11.87 -12.89 -2.23
N VAL A 100 -11.26 -13.59 -3.21
CA VAL A 100 -9.93 -14.21 -3.04
C VAL A 100 -8.88 -13.16 -2.65
N ARG A 101 -8.89 -12.01 -3.34
CA ARG A 101 -7.99 -10.89 -3.03
C ARG A 101 -8.19 -10.35 -1.63
N LEU A 102 -9.44 -10.17 -1.21
CA LEU A 102 -9.77 -9.68 0.14
C LEU A 102 -9.32 -10.67 1.21
N GLY A 103 -9.60 -11.96 1.04
CA GLY A 103 -9.17 -13.02 1.96
C GLY A 103 -7.65 -13.06 2.11
N ALA A 104 -6.92 -13.05 0.99
CA ALA A 104 -5.45 -13.03 1.00
C ALA A 104 -4.89 -11.75 1.66
N ALA A 105 -5.50 -10.59 1.42
CA ALA A 105 -5.10 -9.33 2.05
C ALA A 105 -5.38 -9.33 3.56
N LEU A 106 -6.50 -9.89 4.01
CA LEU A 106 -6.80 -10.05 5.44
C LEU A 106 -5.80 -10.99 6.11
N MET A 107 -5.46 -12.10 5.48
CA MET A 107 -4.41 -13.00 6.00
C MET A 107 -3.06 -12.29 6.11
N GLY A 108 -2.67 -11.50 5.13
CA GLY A 108 -1.45 -10.69 5.18
C GLY A 108 -1.47 -9.66 6.31
N TYR A 109 -2.60 -8.99 6.50
CA TYR A 109 -2.78 -7.99 7.56
C TYR A 109 -2.68 -8.60 8.96
N VAL A 110 -3.37 -9.74 9.18
CA VAL A 110 -3.35 -10.45 10.46
C VAL A 110 -2.01 -11.14 10.70
N GLY A 111 -1.45 -11.78 9.67
CA GLY A 111 -0.15 -12.43 9.73
C GLY A 111 0.96 -11.47 10.11
N TYR A 112 0.97 -10.26 9.53
CA TYR A 112 1.94 -9.25 9.93
C TYR A 112 1.76 -8.78 11.39
N LYS A 113 0.53 -8.70 11.89
CA LYS A 113 0.27 -8.40 13.30
C LYS A 113 0.89 -9.45 14.24
N MET A 114 0.85 -10.73 13.85
CA MET A 114 1.36 -11.84 14.67
C MET A 114 2.88 -12.01 14.55
N PHE A 115 3.43 -11.94 13.34
CA PHE A 115 4.84 -12.28 13.05
C PHE A 115 5.74 -11.05 12.85
N GLY A 116 5.20 -9.90 12.49
CA GLY A 116 5.96 -8.67 12.30
C GLY A 116 6.59 -8.17 13.59
N ARG A 117 5.89 -8.34 14.72
CA ARG A 117 6.43 -8.02 16.07
C ARG A 117 7.67 -8.83 16.45
N LEU A 118 7.76 -10.09 15.99
CA LEU A 118 8.91 -10.94 16.28
C LEU A 118 10.19 -10.47 15.55
N ARG A 119 10.02 -9.84 14.39
CA ARG A 119 11.14 -9.32 13.59
C ARG A 119 11.63 -7.95 14.08
N GLU A 120 10.77 -7.17 14.74
CA GLU A 120 11.15 -5.90 15.36
C GLU A 120 11.88 -6.11 16.69
N ALA A 121 11.56 -7.17 17.42
CA ALA A 121 12.21 -7.54 18.70
C ALA A 121 13.62 -8.16 18.49
N SER A 122 13.98 -8.51 17.24
CA SER A 122 15.29 -9.11 16.91
C SER A 122 16.26 -8.12 16.22
N ARG A 123 15.91 -6.83 16.18
CA ARG A 123 16.79 -5.73 15.72
C ARG A 123 17.13 -4.78 16.84
#